data_cc78d6a3c89d0c733b5570030ecee279
#
_entry.id   cc78d6a3c89d0c733b5570030ecee279
#
_cell.length_a   1.000
_cell.length_b   1.000
_cell.length_c   1.000
_cell.angle_alpha   90.00
_cell.angle_beta   90.00
_cell.angle_gamma   90.00
#
_symmetry.space_group_name_H-M   'P 1'
#
loop_
_entity.id
_entity.type
_entity.pdbx_description
1 polymer ?
#
loop_
_entity_poly.entity_id
_entity_poly.type
_entity_poly.pdbx_seq_one_letter_code
_entity_poly.pdbx_strand_id
1 'polypeptide(L)'
;KVKGFQEYLTGALQDLAQSAEQLELVVPPVIVKPSPLDENKKIEPSHEQEVVPAVADTFKPDESLIRRCFGQFVEQPDFYAEPWKLRRSLEDNDIQMLEDWFFSMGGRGAQPSRGSRSKNALVAAGIIAILGELYGEQFQTLVLASQPERLGEWRRCLQDALGLNREDFGPNSGIVLFERSDGLIERADRLEERGE
;
A
#
# COMPACT_ATOMS: atom_id res chain seq x y z
N LYS A 1 5.06 -25.02 38.96
CA LYS A 1 5.68 -23.82 38.31
C LYS A 1 4.75 -23.11 37.30
N VAL A 2 3.79 -23.81 36.66
CA VAL A 2 2.86 -23.23 35.68
C VAL A 2 1.78 -22.36 36.37
N LYS A 3 1.27 -22.77 37.54
CA LYS A 3 0.23 -21.99 38.26
C LYS A 3 0.71 -20.60 38.67
N GLY A 4 1.93 -20.45 39.17
CA GLY A 4 2.46 -19.13 39.57
C GLY A 4 2.67 -18.17 38.38
N PHE A 5 2.93 -18.70 37.17
CA PHE A 5 3.03 -17.90 35.96
C PHE A 5 1.68 -17.41 35.48
N GLN A 6 0.64 -18.25 35.59
CA GLN A 6 -0.73 -17.84 35.28
C GLN A 6 -1.25 -16.76 36.24
N GLU A 7 -1.00 -16.91 37.55
CA GLU A 7 -1.35 -15.91 38.56
C GLU A 7 -0.64 -14.56 38.32
N TYR A 8 0.65 -14.61 37.95
CA TYR A 8 1.42 -13.42 37.62
C TYR A 8 0.87 -12.70 36.37
N LEU A 9 0.56 -13.44 35.28
CA LEU A 9 -0.02 -12.88 34.08
C LEU A 9 -1.40 -12.25 34.31
N THR A 10 -2.23 -12.92 35.11
CA THR A 10 -3.56 -12.43 35.46
C THR A 10 -3.48 -11.12 36.27
N GLY A 11 -2.57 -11.03 37.22
CA GLY A 11 -2.30 -9.82 37.99
C GLY A 11 -1.80 -8.67 37.13
N ALA A 12 -0.84 -8.95 36.24
CA ALA A 12 -0.28 -7.94 35.33
C ALA A 12 -1.32 -7.39 34.33
N LEU A 13 -2.23 -8.24 33.85
CA LEU A 13 -3.34 -7.82 32.97
C LEU A 13 -4.39 -7.00 33.73
N GLN A 14 -4.67 -7.32 35.00
CA GLN A 14 -5.56 -6.53 35.83
C GLN A 14 -4.99 -5.15 36.14
N ASP A 15 -3.70 -5.06 36.47
CA ASP A 15 -3.01 -3.79 36.71
C ASP A 15 -3.00 -2.91 35.45
N LEU A 16 -2.80 -3.50 34.27
CA LEU A 16 -2.88 -2.79 32.99
C LEU A 16 -4.29 -2.29 32.69
N ALA A 17 -5.32 -3.08 32.92
CA ALA A 17 -6.71 -2.69 32.74
C ALA A 17 -7.08 -1.54 33.68
N GLN A 18 -6.69 -1.61 34.94
CA GLN A 18 -6.94 -0.57 35.94
C GLN A 18 -6.17 0.73 35.64
N SER A 19 -4.94 0.62 35.11
CA SER A 19 -4.17 1.79 34.65
C SER A 19 -4.79 2.43 33.41
N ALA A 20 -5.37 1.64 32.51
CA ALA A 20 -6.10 2.14 31.34
C ALA A 20 -7.41 2.86 31.71
N GLU A 21 -8.14 2.37 32.74
CA GLU A 21 -9.34 3.03 33.26
C GLU A 21 -9.01 4.35 33.99
N GLN A 22 -7.82 4.46 34.60
CA GLN A 22 -7.35 5.69 35.24
C GLN A 22 -6.83 6.74 34.26
N LEU A 23 -6.53 6.35 33.02
CA LEU A 23 -6.27 7.26 31.91
C LEU A 23 -7.62 7.73 31.33
N GLU A 24 -8.41 8.49 32.10
CA GLU A 24 -9.49 9.30 31.54
C GLU A 24 -8.89 10.29 30.54
N LEU A 25 -8.84 9.89 29.29
CA LEU A 25 -8.62 10.82 28.17
C LEU A 25 -9.87 11.70 28.05
N VAL A 26 -9.97 12.69 28.93
CA VAL A 26 -10.89 13.81 28.75
C VAL A 26 -10.39 14.55 27.51
N VAL A 27 -10.94 14.22 26.37
CA VAL A 27 -10.79 15.05 25.18
C VAL A 27 -11.54 16.35 25.48
N PRO A 28 -10.85 17.50 25.68
CA PRO A 28 -11.55 18.76 25.89
C PRO A 28 -12.39 19.04 24.64
N PRO A 29 -13.66 19.47 24.78
CA PRO A 29 -14.45 19.84 23.62
C PRO A 29 -13.74 20.97 22.87
N VAL A 30 -13.35 20.71 21.64
CA VAL A 30 -12.79 21.74 20.75
C VAL A 30 -13.92 22.69 20.44
N ILE A 31 -13.97 23.82 21.14
CA ILE A 31 -14.86 24.93 20.82
C ILE A 31 -14.30 25.59 19.56
N VAL A 32 -14.76 25.11 18.39
CA VAL A 32 -14.48 25.76 17.12
C VAL A 32 -15.28 27.06 17.11
N LYS A 33 -14.61 28.21 17.27
CA LYS A 33 -15.23 29.50 17.03
C LYS A 33 -15.49 29.61 15.52
N PRO A 34 -16.75 29.91 15.11
CA PRO A 34 -17.04 30.09 13.69
C PRO A 34 -16.19 31.22 13.11
N SER A 35 -15.65 31.00 11.93
CA SER A 35 -14.88 32.00 11.19
C SER A 35 -15.81 33.08 10.66
N PRO A 36 -15.40 34.36 10.61
CA PRO A 36 -16.22 35.44 10.02
C PRO A 36 -16.59 35.23 8.55
N LEU A 37 -16.11 34.20 7.90
CA LEU A 37 -16.44 33.83 6.51
C LEU A 37 -17.65 32.90 6.39
N ASP A 38 -18.20 32.39 7.51
CA ASP A 38 -19.31 31.44 7.51
C ASP A 38 -20.69 32.08 7.53
N GLU A 39 -20.78 33.41 7.60
CA GLU A 39 -22.07 34.13 7.75
C GLU A 39 -22.94 34.25 6.49
N ASN A 40 -22.54 33.71 5.33
CA ASN A 40 -23.28 33.89 4.08
C ASN A 40 -23.57 32.59 3.29
N LYS A 41 -23.96 31.51 3.93
CA LYS A 41 -24.58 30.39 3.23
C LYS A 41 -25.81 29.85 3.97
N LYS A 42 -26.99 30.23 3.46
CA LYS A 42 -28.25 29.53 3.76
C LYS A 42 -28.08 28.07 3.37
N ILE A 43 -28.13 27.18 4.37
CA ILE A 43 -28.07 25.74 4.20
C ILE A 43 -29.46 25.26 3.81
N GLU A 44 -29.65 24.85 2.59
CA GLU A 44 -30.69 23.91 2.20
C GLU A 44 -30.18 22.48 2.53
N PRO A 45 -31.02 21.56 3.03
CA PRO A 45 -30.56 20.22 3.37
C PRO A 45 -30.40 19.41 2.08
N SER A 46 -29.19 19.30 1.58
CA SER A 46 -28.85 18.39 0.51
C SER A 46 -28.05 17.23 1.05
N HIS A 47 -28.58 16.04 0.84
CA HIS A 47 -27.97 14.72 0.84
C HIS A 47 -26.54 14.63 1.41
N GLU A 48 -26.39 13.74 2.39
CA GLU A 48 -25.09 13.23 2.85
C GLU A 48 -24.28 12.75 1.64
N GLN A 49 -23.52 13.64 1.05
CA GLN A 49 -22.40 13.26 0.20
C GLN A 49 -21.30 12.82 1.16
N GLU A 50 -21.01 11.52 1.20
CA GLU A 50 -19.76 11.02 1.72
C GLU A 50 -18.66 11.90 1.13
N VAL A 51 -17.95 12.64 2.00
CA VAL A 51 -16.79 13.44 1.61
C VAL A 51 -15.68 12.44 1.33
N VAL A 52 -15.66 11.91 0.10
CA VAL A 52 -14.56 11.07 -0.38
C VAL A 52 -13.31 11.95 -0.31
N PRO A 53 -12.27 11.55 0.42
CA PRO A 53 -11.05 12.35 0.48
C PRO A 53 -10.53 12.62 -0.92
N ALA A 54 -10.09 13.85 -1.21
CA ALA A 54 -9.55 14.23 -2.52
C ALA A 54 -8.42 13.30 -3.03
N VAL A 55 -7.79 12.56 -2.12
CA VAL A 55 -6.78 11.53 -2.40
C VAL A 55 -7.36 10.30 -3.12
N ALA A 56 -8.62 9.93 -2.83
CA ALA A 56 -9.28 8.79 -3.48
C ALA A 56 -9.55 9.04 -4.98
N ASP A 57 -9.49 10.27 -5.42
CA ASP A 57 -9.76 10.65 -6.81
C ASP A 57 -8.54 10.52 -7.74
N THR A 58 -7.36 10.22 -7.20
CA THR A 58 -6.09 10.18 -7.94
C THR A 58 -6.15 9.27 -9.17
N PHE A 59 -6.76 8.08 -9.06
CA PHE A 59 -6.84 7.08 -10.12
C PHE A 59 -8.20 7.01 -10.82
N LYS A 60 -9.13 7.90 -10.52
CA LYS A 60 -10.45 7.96 -11.19
C LYS A 60 -10.37 8.12 -12.72
N PRO A 61 -9.48 8.96 -13.27
CA PRO A 61 -9.35 9.08 -14.71
C PRO A 61 -8.99 7.77 -15.40
N ASP A 62 -8.24 6.92 -14.71
CA ASP A 62 -7.67 5.66 -15.23
C ASP A 62 -8.43 4.42 -14.75
N GLU A 63 -9.56 4.60 -14.08
CA GLU A 63 -10.36 3.51 -13.50
C GLU A 63 -10.67 2.40 -14.49
N SER A 64 -11.05 2.75 -15.73
CA SER A 64 -11.39 1.79 -16.76
C SER A 64 -10.20 0.91 -17.16
N LEU A 65 -9.00 1.48 -17.20
CA LEU A 65 -7.75 0.76 -17.49
C LEU A 65 -7.41 -0.17 -16.33
N ILE A 66 -7.43 0.33 -15.10
CA ILE A 66 -7.10 -0.43 -13.90
C ILE A 66 -8.04 -1.62 -13.74
N ARG A 67 -9.36 -1.43 -13.90
CA ARG A 67 -10.35 -2.51 -13.83
C ARG A 67 -10.16 -3.55 -14.94
N ARG A 68 -9.76 -3.13 -16.13
CA ARG A 68 -9.39 -4.06 -17.21
C ARG A 68 -8.19 -4.92 -16.82
N CYS A 69 -7.17 -4.34 -16.20
CA CYS A 69 -6.01 -5.09 -15.69
C CYS A 69 -6.44 -6.10 -14.63
N PHE A 70 -7.33 -5.72 -13.70
CA PHE A 70 -7.85 -6.65 -12.70
C PHE A 70 -8.56 -7.84 -13.33
N GLY A 71 -9.41 -7.62 -14.32
CA GLY A 71 -10.06 -8.70 -15.07
C GLY A 71 -9.04 -9.66 -15.69
N GLN A 72 -8.00 -9.14 -16.33
CA GLN A 72 -6.92 -9.95 -16.91
C GLN A 72 -6.14 -10.76 -15.85
N PHE A 73 -5.94 -10.21 -14.66
CA PHE A 73 -5.21 -10.88 -13.58
C PHE A 73 -5.97 -12.06 -12.98
N VAL A 74 -7.31 -12.07 -13.05
CA VAL A 74 -8.15 -13.17 -12.56
C VAL A 74 -8.38 -14.22 -13.64
N GLU A 75 -8.78 -13.78 -14.84
CA GLU A 75 -9.34 -14.70 -15.85
C GLU A 75 -8.30 -15.56 -16.55
N GLN A 76 -7.21 -14.99 -17.02
CA GLN A 76 -6.08 -15.75 -17.59
C GLN A 76 -4.86 -14.86 -17.81
N PRO A 77 -3.88 -14.84 -16.91
CA PRO A 77 -2.64 -14.16 -17.19
C PRO A 77 -1.91 -14.88 -18.34
N ASP A 78 -1.44 -14.13 -19.32
CA ASP A 78 -0.59 -14.68 -20.36
C ASP A 78 0.82 -14.95 -19.79
N PHE A 79 1.17 -16.22 -19.60
CA PHE A 79 2.47 -16.63 -19.11
C PHE A 79 3.65 -16.21 -20.02
N TYR A 80 3.36 -15.88 -21.26
CA TYR A 80 4.33 -15.42 -22.25
C TYR A 80 4.20 -13.92 -22.56
N ALA A 81 3.42 -13.19 -21.76
CA ALA A 81 3.29 -11.75 -21.92
C ALA A 81 4.65 -11.04 -21.98
N GLU A 82 4.67 -9.87 -22.58
CA GLU A 82 5.85 -9.00 -22.59
C GLU A 82 6.31 -8.67 -21.16
N PRO A 83 7.59 -8.30 -20.96
CA PRO A 83 8.07 -7.82 -19.66
C PRO A 83 7.17 -6.71 -19.08
N TRP A 84 7.12 -6.62 -17.78
CA TRP A 84 6.29 -5.67 -17.01
C TRP A 84 4.78 -5.96 -17.02
N LYS A 85 4.33 -7.02 -17.67
CA LYS A 85 2.95 -7.51 -17.58
C LYS A 85 2.87 -8.65 -16.57
N LEU A 86 1.78 -8.70 -15.81
CA LEU A 86 1.59 -9.76 -14.82
C LEU A 86 1.34 -11.09 -15.51
N ARG A 87 2.21 -12.07 -15.24
CA ARG A 87 2.18 -13.43 -15.82
C ARG A 87 1.58 -14.47 -14.90
N ARG A 88 1.10 -14.08 -13.74
CA ARG A 88 0.49 -14.95 -12.72
C ARG A 88 -0.89 -14.45 -12.36
N SER A 89 -1.78 -15.38 -12.02
CA SER A 89 -3.12 -15.01 -11.55
C SER A 89 -3.10 -14.51 -10.11
N LEU A 90 -3.97 -13.56 -9.82
CA LEU A 90 -4.30 -13.11 -8.47
C LEU A 90 -5.61 -13.76 -8.00
N GLU A 91 -5.74 -13.95 -6.70
CA GLU A 91 -6.99 -14.39 -6.08
C GLU A 91 -7.98 -13.21 -5.99
N ASP A 92 -9.29 -13.47 -5.96
CA ASP A 92 -10.31 -12.43 -5.84
C ASP A 92 -10.10 -11.51 -4.64
N ASN A 93 -9.65 -12.06 -3.51
CA ASN A 93 -9.31 -11.30 -2.32
C ASN A 93 -8.11 -10.34 -2.53
N ASP A 94 -7.17 -10.71 -3.40
CA ASP A 94 -6.04 -9.85 -3.74
C ASP A 94 -6.51 -8.70 -4.62
N ILE A 95 -7.41 -8.98 -5.57
CA ILE A 95 -8.01 -7.95 -6.43
C ILE A 95 -8.81 -6.95 -5.59
N GLN A 96 -9.66 -7.42 -4.67
CA GLN A 96 -10.43 -6.54 -3.80
C GLN A 96 -9.54 -5.62 -2.97
N MET A 97 -8.44 -6.15 -2.46
CA MET A 97 -7.44 -5.35 -1.72
C MET A 97 -6.75 -4.32 -2.62
N LEU A 98 -6.47 -4.64 -3.88
CA LEU A 98 -5.90 -3.72 -4.86
C LEU A 98 -6.91 -2.64 -5.27
N GLU A 99 -8.18 -3.00 -5.48
CA GLU A 99 -9.26 -2.04 -5.74
C GLU A 99 -9.37 -1.01 -4.62
N ASP A 100 -9.36 -1.46 -3.38
CA ASP A 100 -9.39 -0.59 -2.20
C ASP A 100 -8.17 0.34 -2.17
N TRP A 101 -6.98 -0.18 -2.46
CA TRP A 101 -5.77 0.61 -2.48
C TRP A 101 -5.78 1.69 -3.57
N PHE A 102 -6.21 1.37 -4.77
CA PHE A 102 -6.27 2.34 -5.88
C PHE A 102 -7.41 3.35 -5.69
N PHE A 103 -8.63 2.90 -5.35
CA PHE A 103 -9.82 3.74 -5.43
C PHE A 103 -10.28 4.32 -4.09
N SER A 104 -9.97 3.67 -2.96
CA SER A 104 -10.30 4.20 -1.63
C SER A 104 -9.12 4.94 -1.01
N MET A 105 -7.89 4.42 -1.17
CA MET A 105 -6.68 4.97 -0.58
C MET A 105 -5.88 5.86 -1.54
N GLY A 106 -6.27 5.94 -2.81
CA GLY A 106 -5.58 6.75 -3.83
C GLY A 106 -4.14 6.34 -4.09
N GLY A 107 -3.84 5.04 -3.99
CA GLY A 107 -2.49 4.50 -4.17
C GLY A 107 -1.54 4.75 -2.99
N ARG A 108 -2.04 5.10 -1.83
CA ARG A 108 -1.25 5.42 -0.63
C ARG A 108 -1.48 4.43 0.50
N GLY A 109 -0.57 4.43 1.46
CA GLY A 109 -0.67 3.57 2.64
C GLY A 109 -0.15 2.15 2.41
N ALA A 110 0.01 1.43 3.52
CA ALA A 110 0.52 0.07 3.51
C ALA A 110 -0.58 -0.94 3.24
N GLN A 111 -0.26 -1.96 2.44
CA GLN A 111 -1.12 -3.10 2.23
C GLN A 111 -0.95 -4.15 3.34
N PRO A 112 -2.02 -4.84 3.76
CA PRO A 112 -1.92 -5.92 4.72
C PRO A 112 -1.12 -7.09 4.14
N SER A 113 -0.37 -7.79 5.01
CA SER A 113 0.39 -8.97 4.60
C SER A 113 -0.54 -10.11 4.20
N ARG A 114 -0.25 -10.78 3.10
CA ARG A 114 -0.96 -11.97 2.61
C ARG A 114 -0.45 -13.29 3.23
N GLY A 115 0.28 -13.20 4.32
CA GLY A 115 0.77 -14.35 5.10
C GLY A 115 2.04 -14.99 4.57
N SER A 116 2.37 -14.87 3.29
CA SER A 116 3.64 -15.36 2.73
C SER A 116 4.34 -14.32 1.88
N ARG A 117 5.67 -14.39 1.82
CA ARG A 117 6.48 -13.46 1.01
C ARG A 117 6.17 -13.56 -0.47
N SER A 118 5.98 -14.78 -0.99
CA SER A 118 5.64 -14.99 -2.39
C SER A 118 4.30 -14.36 -2.76
N LYS A 119 3.28 -14.47 -1.90
CA LYS A 119 1.99 -13.81 -2.13
C LYS A 119 2.12 -12.28 -2.04
N ASN A 120 2.88 -11.76 -1.08
CA ASN A 120 3.12 -10.32 -0.98
C ASN A 120 3.85 -9.79 -2.22
N ALA A 121 4.86 -10.52 -2.72
CA ALA A 121 5.58 -10.15 -3.93
C ALA A 121 4.70 -10.24 -5.19
N LEU A 122 3.77 -11.19 -5.24
CA LEU A 122 2.82 -11.32 -6.33
C LEU A 122 1.81 -10.17 -6.37
N VAL A 123 1.28 -9.75 -5.23
CA VAL A 123 0.41 -8.57 -5.11
C VAL A 123 1.17 -7.30 -5.50
N ALA A 124 2.41 -7.14 -5.02
CA ALA A 124 3.27 -6.03 -5.42
C ALA A 124 3.54 -6.04 -6.94
N ALA A 125 3.75 -7.22 -7.55
CA ALA A 125 3.88 -7.35 -9.00
C ALA A 125 2.64 -6.88 -9.75
N GLY A 126 1.44 -7.15 -9.22
CA GLY A 126 0.17 -6.62 -9.77
C GLY A 126 0.13 -5.10 -9.76
N ILE A 127 0.53 -4.47 -8.64
CA ILE A 127 0.64 -3.00 -8.54
C ILE A 127 1.66 -2.47 -9.56
N ILE A 128 2.85 -3.07 -9.62
CA ILE A 128 3.91 -2.66 -10.53
C ILE A 128 3.45 -2.75 -11.99
N ALA A 129 2.75 -3.82 -12.36
CA ALA A 129 2.22 -3.99 -13.71
C ALA A 129 1.22 -2.89 -14.08
N ILE A 130 0.31 -2.52 -13.17
CA ILE A 130 -0.66 -1.44 -13.40
C ILE A 130 0.05 -0.09 -13.49
N LEU A 131 0.95 0.22 -12.55
CA LEU A 131 1.70 1.49 -12.58
C LEU A 131 2.58 1.60 -13.82
N GLY A 132 3.16 0.49 -14.28
CA GLY A 132 3.89 0.44 -15.55
C GLY A 132 3.03 0.73 -16.77
N GLU A 133 1.77 0.29 -16.76
CA GLU A 133 0.80 0.61 -17.82
C GLU A 133 0.39 2.09 -17.80
N LEU A 134 0.28 2.69 -16.61
CA LEU A 134 -0.13 4.08 -16.42
C LEU A 134 1.00 5.07 -16.69
N TYR A 135 2.19 4.80 -16.18
CA TYR A 135 3.29 5.77 -16.14
C TYR A 135 4.49 5.41 -17.02
N GLY A 136 4.52 4.18 -17.55
CA GLY A 136 5.63 3.72 -18.39
C GLY A 136 6.96 3.74 -17.64
N GLU A 137 7.94 4.47 -18.16
CA GLU A 137 9.26 4.62 -17.55
C GLU A 137 9.35 5.71 -16.46
N GLN A 138 8.24 6.40 -16.19
CA GLN A 138 8.21 7.53 -15.25
C GLN A 138 7.99 7.14 -13.79
N PHE A 139 8.08 5.84 -13.46
CA PHE A 139 7.98 5.39 -12.07
C PHE A 139 9.11 4.44 -11.72
N GLN A 140 9.43 4.35 -10.45
CA GLN A 140 10.42 3.41 -9.94
C GLN A 140 9.91 2.71 -8.68
N THR A 141 10.15 1.40 -8.61
CA THR A 141 9.82 0.59 -7.44
C THR A 141 11.05 0.42 -6.55
N LEU A 142 10.95 0.82 -5.29
CA LEU A 142 12.01 0.66 -4.31
C LEU A 142 11.67 -0.48 -3.36
N VAL A 143 12.52 -1.50 -3.30
CA VAL A 143 12.34 -2.69 -2.46
C VAL A 143 13.39 -2.69 -1.35
N LEU A 144 12.94 -2.69 -0.10
CA LEU A 144 13.80 -2.78 1.08
C LEU A 144 13.68 -4.15 1.74
N ALA A 145 14.80 -4.83 1.93
CA ALA A 145 14.88 -5.99 2.79
C ALA A 145 16.26 -6.07 3.45
N SER A 146 16.27 -6.14 4.78
CA SER A 146 17.49 -6.09 5.60
C SER A 146 18.41 -7.31 5.48
N GLN A 147 18.06 -8.30 4.67
CA GLN A 147 18.83 -9.53 4.47
C GLN A 147 18.99 -9.82 2.97
N PRO A 148 20.20 -10.12 2.49
CA PRO A 148 20.46 -10.40 1.07
C PRO A 148 19.62 -11.55 0.50
N GLU A 149 19.36 -12.59 1.31
CA GLU A 149 18.52 -13.73 0.93
C GLU A 149 17.09 -13.29 0.62
N ARG A 150 16.54 -12.37 1.42
CA ARG A 150 15.20 -11.81 1.21
C ARG A 150 15.14 -10.96 -0.05
N LEU A 151 16.17 -10.17 -0.33
CA LEU A 151 16.26 -9.43 -1.60
C LEU A 151 16.34 -10.37 -2.79
N GLY A 152 17.09 -11.48 -2.68
CA GLY A 152 17.13 -12.52 -3.68
C GLY A 152 15.77 -13.19 -3.94
N GLU A 153 14.97 -13.42 -2.87
CA GLU A 153 13.61 -13.93 -2.99
C GLU A 153 12.69 -12.91 -3.68
N TRP A 154 12.71 -11.64 -3.27
CA TRP A 154 11.94 -10.57 -3.91
C TRP A 154 12.26 -10.46 -5.39
N ARG A 155 13.56 -10.40 -5.75
CA ARG A 155 13.99 -10.37 -7.15
C ARG A 155 13.41 -11.54 -7.93
N ARG A 156 13.56 -12.76 -7.42
CA ARG A 156 13.09 -13.98 -8.10
C ARG A 156 11.58 -13.98 -8.29
N CYS A 157 10.83 -13.62 -7.26
CA CYS A 157 9.38 -13.54 -7.34
C CYS A 157 8.91 -12.49 -8.36
N LEU A 158 9.52 -11.30 -8.38
CA LEU A 158 9.20 -10.25 -9.34
C LEU A 158 9.60 -10.63 -10.78
N GLN A 159 10.76 -11.26 -10.95
CA GLN A 159 11.18 -11.79 -12.25
C GLN A 159 10.18 -12.81 -12.81
N ASP A 160 9.76 -13.76 -11.98
CA ASP A 160 8.81 -14.78 -12.38
C ASP A 160 7.41 -14.20 -12.65
N ALA A 161 6.95 -13.27 -11.82
CA ALA A 161 5.62 -12.68 -11.94
C ALA A 161 5.49 -11.69 -13.12
N LEU A 162 6.54 -10.92 -13.42
CA LEU A 162 6.52 -9.84 -14.42
C LEU A 162 7.38 -10.13 -15.66
N GLY A 163 8.00 -11.30 -15.73
CA GLY A 163 8.88 -11.67 -16.84
C GLY A 163 10.13 -10.81 -16.98
N LEU A 164 10.66 -10.29 -15.86
CA LEU A 164 11.77 -9.37 -15.84
C LEU A 164 13.12 -10.08 -15.97
N ASN A 165 14.08 -9.39 -16.58
CA ASN A 165 15.46 -9.81 -16.68
C ASN A 165 16.31 -9.21 -15.53
N ARG A 166 17.59 -9.58 -15.48
CA ARG A 166 18.50 -9.05 -14.46
C ARG A 166 18.76 -7.55 -14.63
N GLU A 167 18.66 -7.05 -15.84
CA GLU A 167 18.92 -5.66 -16.22
C GLU A 167 17.80 -4.71 -15.76
N ASP A 168 16.59 -5.25 -15.50
CA ASP A 168 15.46 -4.50 -15.00
C ASP A 168 15.61 -4.12 -13.51
N PHE A 169 16.66 -4.62 -12.85
CA PHE A 169 16.99 -4.35 -11.45
C PHE A 169 18.27 -3.53 -11.32
N GLY A 170 18.14 -2.24 -11.02
CA GLY A 170 19.29 -1.36 -10.87
C GLY A 170 18.91 0.12 -10.72
N PRO A 171 19.88 0.98 -10.47
CA PRO A 171 19.61 2.39 -10.16
C PRO A 171 18.99 3.19 -11.32
N ASN A 172 19.15 2.70 -12.56
CA ASN A 172 18.61 3.33 -13.78
C ASN A 172 17.49 2.51 -14.42
N SER A 173 16.95 1.54 -13.69
CA SER A 173 15.89 0.66 -14.15
C SER A 173 14.66 0.76 -13.24
N GLY A 174 13.54 0.13 -13.61
CA GLY A 174 12.27 0.26 -12.95
C GLY A 174 12.22 -0.27 -11.51
N ILE A 175 13.15 -1.18 -11.10
CA ILE A 175 13.17 -1.74 -9.74
C ILE A 175 14.55 -1.60 -9.12
N VAL A 176 14.62 -1.05 -7.92
CA VAL A 176 15.86 -0.93 -7.14
C VAL A 176 15.72 -1.66 -5.81
N LEU A 177 16.73 -2.46 -5.47
CA LEU A 177 16.76 -3.28 -4.27
C LEU A 177 17.72 -2.67 -3.25
N PHE A 178 17.26 -2.52 -1.99
CA PHE A 178 18.04 -1.94 -0.90
C PHE A 178 18.11 -2.88 0.29
N GLU A 179 19.30 -3.00 0.88
CA GLU A 179 19.52 -3.70 2.16
C GLU A 179 19.38 -2.76 3.35
N ARG A 180 19.53 -1.46 3.14
CA ARG A 180 19.51 -0.41 4.18
C ARG A 180 18.51 0.68 3.82
N SER A 181 17.81 1.15 4.85
CA SER A 181 16.83 2.24 4.72
C SER A 181 17.45 3.55 4.24
N ASP A 182 18.68 3.85 4.66
CA ASP A 182 19.35 5.11 4.30
C ASP A 182 19.46 5.29 2.78
N GLY A 183 19.92 4.24 2.09
CA GLY A 183 20.04 4.27 0.63
C GLY A 183 18.69 4.36 -0.11
N LEU A 184 17.63 3.77 0.47
CA LEU A 184 16.28 3.87 -0.07
C LEU A 184 15.75 5.30 0.09
N ILE A 185 15.91 5.92 1.26
CA ILE A 185 15.48 7.28 1.54
C ILE A 185 16.18 8.27 0.61
N GLU A 186 17.52 8.21 0.50
CA GLU A 186 18.27 9.05 -0.44
C GLU A 186 17.77 8.89 -1.89
N ARG A 187 17.35 7.67 -2.27
CA ARG A 187 16.84 7.44 -3.61
C ARG A 187 15.45 8.04 -3.78
N ALA A 188 14.57 7.88 -2.81
CA ALA A 188 13.23 8.46 -2.81
C ALA A 188 13.28 9.99 -2.90
N ASP A 189 14.14 10.65 -2.09
CA ASP A 189 14.33 12.10 -2.11
C ASP A 189 14.76 12.59 -3.51
N ARG A 190 15.71 11.88 -4.15
CA ARG A 190 16.17 12.23 -5.51
C ARG A 190 15.10 12.05 -6.58
N LEU A 191 14.19 11.07 -6.43
CA LEU A 191 13.09 10.88 -7.36
C LEU A 191 12.05 11.99 -7.19
N GLU A 192 11.74 12.35 -5.94
CA GLU A 192 10.84 13.46 -5.64
C GLU A 192 11.36 14.79 -6.20
N GLU A 193 12.68 15.09 -6.07
CA GLU A 193 13.32 16.27 -6.65
C GLU A 193 13.22 16.34 -8.18
N ARG A 194 13.15 15.17 -8.84
CA ARG A 194 13.00 15.08 -10.30
C ARG A 194 11.55 15.10 -10.77
N GLY A 195 10.59 14.92 -9.86
CA GLY A 195 9.18 14.77 -10.16
C GLY A 195 8.81 13.42 -10.79
N GLU A 196 9.58 12.38 -10.44
CA GLU A 196 9.38 10.98 -10.86
C GLU A 196 8.64 10.17 -9.77
#